data_f2084df9e39d13ccb451c22ab67c0f64
#
_entry.id   f2084df9e39d13ccb451c22ab67c0f64
#
_cell.length_a   1.000
_cell.length_b   1.000
_cell.length_c   1.000
_cell.angle_alpha   90.00
_cell.angle_beta   90.00
_cell.angle_gamma   90.00
#
_symmetry.space_group_name_H-M   'P 1'
#
loop_
_entity.id
_entity.type
_entity.pdbx_description
1 polymer ?
#
loop_
_entity_poly.entity_id
_entity_poly.type
_entity_poly.pdbx_seq_one_letter_code
_entity_poly.pdbx_strand_id
1 'polypeptide(L)'
;GPGAPAAQDSEGIAITRSGHMFISSEGLPQREPRLPPSVIEYTRRVDYVGPLTIPPKFLQPPAGPLTHGVRENQGFESLTLTPDEQRLFTASESALAQDGEGASFTRGTTARLLEFVSEGGRFVPRREFPYPLDPVPPVGFTPRFMINGLVELLALGDTEFLSMDRGYAEEAGDNGRRATFIRIFRTSLDGATDISAMDSIRGRSNLKPVRKHLVLDLNAVKELPPELRVAALDNFEGMCFGPTLADGSRTLLIVSDDNFSPRQRTWFLLFRIVR
;
A
#
# COMPACT_ATOMS: atom_id res chain seq x y z
N GLY A 1 6.40 7.23 -23.69
CA GLY A 1 7.06 8.39 -24.32
C GLY A 1 8.58 8.30 -24.15
N PRO A 2 9.38 9.14 -24.83
CA PRO A 2 10.82 9.17 -24.63
C PRO A 2 11.16 9.42 -23.16
N GLY A 3 12.06 8.62 -22.58
CA GLY A 3 12.49 8.74 -21.18
C GLY A 3 11.67 7.96 -20.17
N ALA A 4 10.50 7.43 -20.52
CA ALA A 4 9.76 6.56 -19.63
C ALA A 4 10.53 5.24 -19.40
N PRO A 5 10.52 4.68 -18.16
CA PRO A 5 11.14 3.39 -17.90
C PRO A 5 10.49 2.30 -18.75
N ALA A 6 11.32 1.38 -19.26
CA ALA A 6 10.86 0.30 -20.15
C ALA A 6 10.04 -0.79 -19.46
N ALA A 7 10.09 -0.84 -18.13
CA ALA A 7 9.34 -1.78 -17.31
C ALA A 7 9.10 -1.17 -15.94
N GLN A 8 7.93 -1.45 -15.36
CA GLN A 8 7.51 -1.08 -14.03
C GLN A 8 6.62 -2.19 -13.48
N ASP A 9 6.63 -2.34 -12.18
CA ASP A 9 5.63 -3.08 -11.42
C ASP A 9 4.72 -2.02 -10.80
N SER A 10 3.66 -1.64 -11.53
CA SER A 10 2.82 -0.48 -11.19
C SER A 10 1.70 -0.90 -10.27
N GLU A 11 1.53 -0.16 -9.16
CA GLU A 11 0.59 -0.48 -8.10
C GLU A 11 -0.43 0.65 -7.88
N GLY A 12 -0.09 1.67 -7.12
CA GLY A 12 -1.00 2.76 -6.80
C GLY A 12 -1.08 3.84 -7.88
N ILE A 13 -2.24 4.49 -7.98
CA ILE A 13 -2.48 5.62 -8.86
C ILE A 13 -3.18 6.76 -8.13
N ALA A 14 -2.67 7.99 -8.31
CA ALA A 14 -3.32 9.21 -7.85
C ALA A 14 -3.47 10.20 -9.00
N ILE A 15 -4.65 10.82 -9.13
CA ILE A 15 -4.96 11.72 -10.25
C ILE A 15 -5.38 13.08 -9.70
N THR A 16 -4.74 14.15 -10.19
CA THR A 16 -5.11 15.54 -9.86
C THR A 16 -6.38 15.96 -10.61
N ARG A 17 -7.03 17.04 -10.15
CA ARG A 17 -8.16 17.66 -10.87
C ARG A 17 -7.77 18.16 -12.26
N SER A 18 -6.51 18.53 -12.46
CA SER A 18 -5.98 18.91 -13.80
C SER A 18 -5.74 17.71 -14.71
N GLY A 19 -5.79 16.49 -14.16
CA GLY A 19 -5.61 15.23 -14.87
C GLY A 19 -4.17 14.75 -14.93
N HIS A 20 -3.21 15.37 -14.21
CA HIS A 20 -1.90 14.75 -14.00
C HIS A 20 -2.06 13.50 -13.18
N MET A 21 -1.30 12.47 -13.53
CA MET A 21 -1.31 11.17 -12.87
C MET A 21 0.03 10.91 -12.20
N PHE A 22 -0.01 10.37 -11.00
CA PHE A 22 1.13 9.81 -10.31
C PHE A 22 0.91 8.31 -10.20
N ILE A 23 1.93 7.52 -10.50
CA ILE A 23 1.87 6.05 -10.45
C ILE A 23 3.04 5.60 -9.58
N SER A 24 2.74 4.82 -8.53
CA SER A 24 3.76 4.13 -7.74
C SER A 24 4.18 2.83 -8.41
N SER A 25 5.37 2.37 -8.06
CA SER A 25 5.91 1.10 -8.50
C SER A 25 6.77 0.50 -7.40
N GLU A 26 6.65 -0.79 -7.19
CA GLU A 26 7.50 -1.55 -6.26
C GLU A 26 8.95 -1.64 -6.72
N GLY A 27 9.20 -1.40 -8.01
CA GLY A 27 10.46 -1.68 -8.66
C GLY A 27 10.53 -3.14 -9.15
N LEU A 28 11.68 -3.54 -9.66
CA LEU A 28 11.92 -4.91 -10.15
C LEU A 28 13.23 -5.43 -9.54
N PRO A 29 13.20 -5.92 -8.31
CA PRO A 29 14.40 -6.34 -7.56
C PRO A 29 15.07 -7.59 -8.12
N GLN A 30 14.35 -8.40 -8.89
CA GLN A 30 14.86 -9.61 -9.56
C GLN A 30 15.65 -9.31 -10.82
N ARG A 31 15.65 -8.06 -11.32
CA ARG A 31 16.48 -7.65 -12.47
C ARG A 31 17.92 -7.33 -12.06
N GLU A 32 18.82 -7.36 -13.02
CA GLU A 32 20.19 -6.86 -12.90
C GLU A 32 20.48 -5.82 -14.00
N PRO A 33 20.77 -4.56 -13.65
CA PRO A 33 20.66 -4.01 -12.29
C PRO A 33 19.22 -3.97 -11.81
N ARG A 34 18.99 -3.99 -10.48
CA ARG A 34 17.67 -3.83 -9.87
C ARG A 34 17.05 -2.50 -10.27
N LEU A 35 15.77 -2.52 -10.60
CA LEU A 35 15.00 -1.28 -10.75
C LEU A 35 14.40 -0.91 -9.39
N PRO A 36 14.71 0.30 -8.87
CA PRO A 36 14.25 0.72 -7.56
C PRO A 36 12.75 1.04 -7.56
N PRO A 37 12.10 1.06 -6.37
CA PRO A 37 10.76 1.59 -6.23
C PRO A 37 10.71 3.04 -6.67
N SER A 38 9.58 3.46 -7.21
CA SER A 38 9.44 4.81 -7.77
C SER A 38 8.01 5.34 -7.65
N VAL A 39 7.88 6.66 -7.75
CA VAL A 39 6.63 7.35 -8.05
C VAL A 39 6.88 8.22 -9.26
N ILE A 40 6.10 8.03 -10.31
CA ILE A 40 6.31 8.70 -11.60
C ILE A 40 5.11 9.56 -11.95
N GLU A 41 5.39 10.78 -12.38
CA GLU A 41 4.39 11.73 -12.86
C GLU A 41 4.20 11.58 -14.38
N TYR A 42 2.94 11.62 -14.80
CA TYR A 42 2.48 11.66 -16.19
C TYR A 42 1.50 12.81 -16.39
N THR A 43 1.45 13.35 -17.61
CA THR A 43 0.43 14.31 -17.99
C THR A 43 -0.93 13.62 -18.15
N ARG A 44 -2.02 14.42 -18.31
CA ARG A 44 -3.36 13.93 -18.68
C ARG A 44 -3.37 13.08 -19.97
N ARG A 45 -2.38 13.27 -20.86
CA ARG A 45 -2.27 12.52 -22.12
C ARG A 45 -1.37 11.29 -21.99
N VAL A 46 -1.01 10.95 -20.74
CA VAL A 46 -0.09 9.84 -20.43
C VAL A 46 1.35 10.09 -20.97
N ASP A 47 1.72 11.35 -21.20
CA ASP A 47 3.10 11.68 -21.51
C ASP A 47 3.93 11.63 -20.22
N TYR A 48 5.09 11.00 -20.30
CA TYR A 48 6.04 10.93 -19.20
C TYR A 48 6.55 12.33 -18.81
N VAL A 49 6.46 12.68 -17.54
CA VAL A 49 7.02 13.93 -16.99
C VAL A 49 8.34 13.63 -16.26
N GLY A 50 8.35 12.66 -15.36
CA GLY A 50 9.56 12.25 -14.65
C GLY A 50 9.25 11.58 -13.30
N PRO A 51 10.28 10.97 -12.67
CA PRO A 51 10.13 10.39 -11.35
C PRO A 51 10.21 11.48 -10.28
N LEU A 52 9.50 11.25 -9.17
CA LEU A 52 9.72 11.98 -7.93
C LEU A 52 11.04 11.51 -7.28
N THR A 53 11.64 12.38 -6.47
CA THR A 53 12.82 12.02 -5.69
C THR A 53 12.41 11.08 -4.55
N ILE A 54 12.93 9.86 -4.52
CA ILE A 54 12.72 8.90 -3.45
C ILE A 54 13.89 8.97 -2.46
N PRO A 55 13.65 9.08 -1.13
CA PRO A 55 14.71 9.07 -0.15
C PRO A 55 15.59 7.81 -0.24
N PRO A 56 16.93 7.91 -0.18
CA PRO A 56 17.85 6.79 -0.42
C PRO A 56 17.59 5.55 0.44
N LYS A 57 17.03 5.72 1.63
CA LYS A 57 16.72 4.60 2.54
C LYS A 57 15.67 3.62 2.03
N PHE A 58 14.83 4.03 1.06
CA PHE A 58 13.86 3.14 0.40
C PHE A 58 14.49 2.37 -0.78
N LEU A 59 15.60 2.87 -1.31
CA LEU A 59 16.24 2.26 -2.47
C LEU A 59 17.04 1.03 -2.04
N GLN A 60 16.94 -0.02 -2.84
CA GLN A 60 17.70 -1.25 -2.64
C GLN A 60 19.14 -1.09 -3.14
N PRO A 61 20.10 -1.86 -2.62
CA PRO A 61 21.41 -1.98 -3.28
C PRO A 61 21.23 -2.41 -4.73
N PRO A 62 21.97 -1.84 -5.71
CA PRO A 62 21.79 -2.15 -7.13
C PRO A 62 22.08 -3.63 -7.46
N ALA A 63 22.86 -4.32 -6.63
CA ALA A 63 23.18 -5.75 -6.72
C ALA A 63 23.58 -6.31 -5.33
N GLY A 64 23.73 -7.64 -5.24
CA GLY A 64 24.16 -8.32 -4.02
C GLY A 64 23.06 -8.48 -2.96
N PRO A 65 23.40 -8.74 -1.68
CA PRO A 65 22.44 -8.97 -0.61
C PRO A 65 21.55 -7.74 -0.35
N LEU A 66 20.28 -7.96 -0.01
CA LEU A 66 19.35 -6.92 0.39
C LEU A 66 19.64 -6.49 1.84
N THR A 67 20.42 -5.42 2.00
CA THR A 67 20.82 -4.87 3.31
C THR A 67 19.97 -3.68 3.74
N HIS A 68 19.34 -2.98 2.81
CA HIS A 68 18.47 -1.84 3.03
C HIS A 68 17.48 -1.68 1.87
N GLY A 69 16.51 -0.78 2.04
CA GLY A 69 15.47 -0.48 1.07
C GLY A 69 14.24 -1.37 1.21
N VAL A 70 13.32 -1.22 0.27
CA VAL A 70 12.11 -2.04 0.21
C VAL A 70 12.46 -3.50 -0.04
N ARG A 71 11.61 -4.41 0.44
CA ARG A 71 11.76 -5.83 0.19
C ARG A 71 11.22 -6.19 -1.19
N GLU A 72 11.61 -7.36 -1.67
CA GLU A 72 11.09 -7.91 -2.92
C GLU A 72 9.58 -8.06 -2.82
N ASN A 73 8.85 -7.52 -3.81
CA ASN A 73 7.39 -7.52 -3.88
C ASN A 73 6.73 -6.96 -2.60
N GLN A 74 7.32 -5.89 -2.01
CA GLN A 74 6.84 -5.19 -0.83
C GLN A 74 7.26 -3.71 -0.88
N GLY A 75 7.22 -3.14 -2.06
CA GLY A 75 7.63 -1.77 -2.35
C GLY A 75 6.53 -0.75 -2.11
N PHE A 76 6.34 0.16 -3.05
CA PHE A 76 5.31 1.21 -2.99
C PHE A 76 4.01 0.72 -3.61
N GLU A 77 3.13 0.13 -2.80
CA GLU A 77 1.81 -0.33 -3.19
C GLU A 77 0.83 0.83 -3.35
N SER A 78 0.66 1.62 -2.32
CA SER A 78 -0.36 2.64 -2.21
C SER A 78 0.05 4.00 -2.76
N LEU A 79 -0.94 4.78 -3.23
CA LEU A 79 -0.68 6.17 -3.61
C LEU A 79 -1.95 7.03 -3.49
N THR A 80 -1.90 8.12 -2.73
CA THR A 80 -3.06 9.00 -2.57
C THR A 80 -2.69 10.46 -2.49
N LEU A 81 -3.52 11.33 -3.10
CA LEU A 81 -3.44 12.79 -2.97
C LEU A 81 -4.41 13.28 -1.90
N THR A 82 -3.99 14.29 -1.13
CA THR A 82 -4.90 15.03 -0.26
C THR A 82 -5.96 15.77 -1.06
N PRO A 83 -7.15 16.06 -0.48
CA PRO A 83 -8.22 16.76 -1.20
C PRO A 83 -7.84 18.16 -1.73
N ASP A 84 -6.86 18.81 -1.11
CA ASP A 84 -6.31 20.10 -1.57
C ASP A 84 -5.20 19.96 -2.62
N GLU A 85 -4.78 18.71 -2.93
CA GLU A 85 -3.69 18.35 -3.85
C GLU A 85 -2.32 18.93 -3.46
N GLN A 86 -2.14 19.30 -2.17
CA GLN A 86 -0.87 19.84 -1.69
C GLN A 86 0.07 18.76 -1.15
N ARG A 87 -0.46 17.55 -0.87
CA ARG A 87 0.33 16.41 -0.38
C ARG A 87 -0.01 15.15 -1.15
N LEU A 88 1.03 14.37 -1.43
CA LEU A 88 0.94 13.03 -2.00
C LEU A 88 1.56 12.06 -0.99
N PHE A 89 0.91 10.94 -0.75
CA PHE A 89 1.39 9.92 0.16
C PHE A 89 1.54 8.58 -0.54
N THR A 90 2.60 7.88 -0.21
CA THR A 90 2.82 6.46 -0.53
C THR A 90 3.35 5.74 0.70
N ALA A 91 3.44 4.42 0.66
CA ALA A 91 4.04 3.65 1.74
C ALA A 91 4.74 2.41 1.20
N SER A 92 5.76 1.91 1.92
CA SER A 92 6.21 0.54 1.72
C SER A 92 5.11 -0.42 2.19
N GLU A 93 4.90 -1.52 1.48
CA GLU A 93 3.94 -2.55 1.90
C GLU A 93 4.31 -3.12 3.27
N SER A 94 5.60 -3.32 3.52
CA SER A 94 6.11 -3.91 4.76
C SER A 94 7.31 -3.14 5.30
N ALA A 95 7.97 -3.65 6.36
CA ALA A 95 9.17 -3.05 6.90
C ALA A 95 10.30 -3.01 5.86
N LEU A 96 11.03 -1.90 5.81
CA LEU A 96 12.29 -1.87 5.07
C LEU A 96 13.27 -2.91 5.64
N ALA A 97 14.19 -3.41 4.82
CA ALA A 97 15.13 -4.47 5.23
C ALA A 97 15.94 -4.10 6.48
N GLN A 98 16.32 -2.81 6.62
CA GLN A 98 17.03 -2.30 7.78
C GLN A 98 16.15 -2.09 9.02
N ASP A 99 14.82 -2.04 8.89
CA ASP A 99 13.90 -1.73 9.99
C ASP A 99 13.49 -2.96 10.79
N GLY A 100 13.45 -4.12 10.18
CA GLY A 100 13.07 -5.35 10.87
C GLY A 100 12.62 -6.46 9.94
N GLU A 101 12.07 -7.51 10.52
CA GLU A 101 11.48 -8.61 9.78
C GLU A 101 10.04 -8.28 9.38
N GLY A 102 9.52 -8.95 8.34
CA GLY A 102 8.11 -8.91 7.99
C GLY A 102 7.20 -9.46 9.07
N ALA A 103 5.89 -9.27 8.92
CA ALA A 103 4.90 -9.81 9.84
C ALA A 103 4.89 -11.34 9.82
N SER A 104 4.54 -11.92 10.99
CA SER A 104 4.37 -13.37 11.18
C SER A 104 3.13 -13.64 12.03
N PHE A 105 2.81 -14.87 12.36
CA PHE A 105 1.69 -15.19 13.26
C PHE A 105 1.84 -14.64 14.68
N THR A 106 3.07 -14.40 15.11
CA THR A 106 3.34 -13.95 16.49
C THR A 106 3.90 -12.55 16.59
N ARG A 107 4.18 -11.91 15.45
CA ARG A 107 4.81 -10.60 15.39
C ARG A 107 4.25 -9.77 14.26
N GLY A 108 3.84 -8.56 14.56
CA GLY A 108 3.59 -7.52 13.59
C GLY A 108 4.89 -6.94 13.02
N THR A 109 4.75 -5.97 12.14
CA THR A 109 5.89 -5.24 11.57
C THR A 109 5.56 -3.75 11.44
N THR A 110 6.50 -2.94 10.94
CA THR A 110 6.28 -1.50 10.78
C THR A 110 6.69 -1.07 9.38
N ALA A 111 5.73 -0.71 8.56
CA ALA A 111 5.94 -0.06 7.26
C ALA A 111 6.28 1.42 7.46
N ARG A 112 6.79 2.07 6.41
CA ARG A 112 7.02 3.52 6.40
C ARG A 112 6.04 4.19 5.44
N LEU A 113 5.26 5.13 5.96
CA LEU A 113 4.43 6.03 5.19
C LEU A 113 5.26 7.26 4.83
N LEU A 114 5.38 7.57 3.53
CA LEU A 114 6.19 8.66 2.98
C LEU A 114 5.27 9.77 2.46
N GLU A 115 5.47 10.99 2.96
CA GLU A 115 4.82 12.21 2.52
C GLU A 115 5.67 12.96 1.51
N PHE A 116 5.05 13.38 0.42
CA PHE A 116 5.55 14.41 -0.48
C PHE A 116 4.69 15.66 -0.35
N VAL A 117 5.32 16.82 -0.43
CA VAL A 117 4.64 18.12 -0.40
C VAL A 117 4.88 18.86 -1.72
N SER A 118 3.85 19.55 -2.21
CA SER A 118 3.96 20.38 -3.41
C SER A 118 4.75 21.65 -3.12
N GLU A 119 5.92 21.79 -3.72
CA GLU A 119 6.78 22.96 -3.65
C GLU A 119 7.07 23.47 -5.08
N GLY A 120 6.57 24.66 -5.41
CA GLY A 120 6.75 25.23 -6.75
C GLY A 120 6.19 24.38 -7.89
N GLY A 121 5.10 23.64 -7.63
CA GLY A 121 4.45 22.77 -8.60
C GLY A 121 5.10 21.40 -8.79
N ARG A 122 6.02 21.02 -7.91
CA ARG A 122 6.65 19.70 -7.87
C ARG A 122 6.47 19.06 -6.49
N PHE A 123 6.26 17.75 -6.46
CA PHE A 123 6.23 17.00 -5.20
C PHE A 123 7.64 16.64 -4.76
N VAL A 124 8.00 17.03 -3.52
CA VAL A 124 9.28 16.71 -2.88
C VAL A 124 9.05 15.91 -1.59
N PRO A 125 9.89 14.92 -1.26
CA PRO A 125 9.74 14.13 -0.04
C PRO A 125 9.93 15.03 1.19
N ARG A 126 9.08 14.85 2.21
CA ARG A 126 9.08 15.75 3.38
C ARG A 126 9.16 15.01 4.71
N ARG A 127 8.16 14.23 5.05
CA ARG A 127 8.08 13.51 6.33
C ARG A 127 7.88 12.03 6.10
N GLU A 128 8.24 11.24 7.10
CA GLU A 128 7.95 9.81 7.13
C GLU A 128 7.34 9.44 8.47
N PHE A 129 6.41 8.46 8.47
CA PHE A 129 5.73 8.04 9.68
C PHE A 129 5.75 6.52 9.81
N PRO A 130 5.96 5.97 11.04
CA PRO A 130 5.88 4.54 11.27
C PRO A 130 4.42 4.09 11.22
N TYR A 131 4.12 3.15 10.31
CA TYR A 131 2.81 2.55 10.14
C TYR A 131 2.84 1.11 10.72
N PRO A 132 2.12 0.84 11.83
CA PRO A 132 2.15 -0.46 12.46
C PRO A 132 1.25 -1.44 11.71
N LEU A 133 1.77 -2.61 11.39
CA LEU A 133 1.06 -3.74 10.81
C LEU A 133 0.92 -4.84 11.85
N ASP A 134 -0.29 -5.37 12.00
CA ASP A 134 -0.61 -6.44 12.93
C ASP A 134 0.08 -7.76 12.53
N PRO A 135 0.20 -8.74 13.44
CA PRO A 135 0.53 -10.11 13.08
C PRO A 135 -0.44 -10.66 12.02
N VAL A 136 0.05 -11.57 11.18
CA VAL A 136 -0.82 -12.33 10.26
C VAL A 136 -1.80 -13.15 11.10
N PRO A 137 -3.11 -13.10 10.82
CA PRO A 137 -4.06 -13.94 11.54
C PRO A 137 -3.72 -15.44 11.38
N PRO A 138 -3.90 -16.26 12.43
CA PRO A 138 -3.57 -17.68 12.37
C PRO A 138 -4.45 -18.41 11.36
N VAL A 139 -3.84 -19.36 10.64
CA VAL A 139 -4.49 -20.21 9.63
C VAL A 139 -4.41 -21.68 10.04
N GLY A 140 -5.27 -22.53 9.51
CA GLY A 140 -5.30 -23.97 9.83
C GLY A 140 -4.29 -24.81 9.03
N PHE A 141 -3.16 -24.23 8.61
CA PHE A 141 -2.11 -24.90 7.84
C PHE A 141 -0.74 -24.26 8.10
N THR A 142 0.34 -24.95 7.69
CA THR A 142 1.70 -24.42 7.76
C THR A 142 2.00 -23.67 6.45
N PRO A 143 2.12 -22.35 6.46
CA PRO A 143 2.39 -21.59 5.25
C PRO A 143 3.87 -21.71 4.82
N ARG A 144 4.10 -21.76 3.52
CA ARG A 144 5.42 -21.53 2.91
C ARG A 144 5.75 -20.04 2.82
N PHE A 145 4.71 -19.21 2.72
CA PHE A 145 4.78 -17.77 2.63
C PHE A 145 3.66 -17.12 3.44
N MET A 146 3.96 -16.03 4.12
CA MET A 146 2.98 -15.20 4.78
C MET A 146 3.43 -13.73 4.80
N ILE A 147 2.47 -12.83 4.75
CA ILE A 147 2.67 -11.39 4.85
C ILE A 147 1.45 -10.72 5.49
N ASN A 148 1.63 -9.60 6.12
CA ASN A 148 0.60 -8.58 6.34
C ASN A 148 1.20 -7.25 5.91
N GLY A 149 0.58 -6.60 4.93
CA GLY A 149 1.08 -5.41 4.25
C GLY A 149 0.07 -4.28 4.20
N LEU A 150 0.56 -3.04 4.05
CA LEU A 150 -0.24 -1.87 3.73
C LEU A 150 -0.32 -1.75 2.21
N VAL A 151 -1.48 -2.10 1.64
CA VAL A 151 -1.64 -2.17 0.19
C VAL A 151 -2.35 -0.95 -0.41
N GLU A 152 -3.14 -0.20 0.37
CA GLU A 152 -3.81 0.98 -0.19
C GLU A 152 -4.02 2.08 0.84
N LEU A 153 -4.00 3.33 0.35
CA LEU A 153 -4.29 4.55 1.09
C LEU A 153 -5.31 5.40 0.33
N LEU A 154 -6.30 5.95 1.05
CA LEU A 154 -7.25 6.92 0.52
C LEU A 154 -7.35 8.12 1.45
N ALA A 155 -6.88 9.28 1.03
CA ALA A 155 -6.87 10.48 1.84
C ALA A 155 -8.30 10.98 2.14
N LEU A 156 -8.59 11.22 3.41
CA LEU A 156 -9.80 11.84 3.92
C LEU A 156 -9.61 13.34 4.16
N GLY A 157 -8.38 13.75 4.38
CA GLY A 157 -7.92 15.10 4.67
C GLY A 157 -6.40 15.16 4.66
N ASP A 158 -5.83 16.17 5.30
CA ASP A 158 -4.38 16.42 5.27
C ASP A 158 -3.57 15.42 6.09
N THR A 159 -4.19 14.85 7.13
CA THR A 159 -3.53 13.96 8.10
C THR A 159 -4.34 12.71 8.41
N GLU A 160 -5.47 12.51 7.73
CA GLU A 160 -6.36 11.36 7.93
C GLU A 160 -6.57 10.59 6.62
N PHE A 161 -6.63 9.26 6.74
CA PHE A 161 -6.76 8.33 5.63
C PHE A 161 -7.72 7.20 5.97
N LEU A 162 -8.29 6.55 4.94
CA LEU A 162 -8.53 5.13 5.00
C LEU A 162 -7.26 4.41 4.54
N SER A 163 -6.87 3.37 5.24
CA SER A 163 -5.75 2.51 4.89
C SER A 163 -6.21 1.06 4.85
N MET A 164 -5.75 0.30 3.87
CA MET A 164 -6.10 -1.11 3.71
C MET A 164 -4.88 -1.98 4.03
N ASP A 165 -5.02 -2.83 5.05
CA ASP A 165 -4.05 -3.88 5.33
C ASP A 165 -4.52 -5.19 4.70
N ARG A 166 -3.62 -5.88 4.01
CA ARG A 166 -3.84 -7.20 3.43
C ARG A 166 -2.94 -8.23 4.09
N GLY A 167 -3.55 -9.13 4.85
CA GLY A 167 -2.89 -10.34 5.34
C GLY A 167 -3.02 -11.45 4.31
N TYR A 168 -1.94 -12.19 4.06
CA TYR A 168 -1.94 -13.34 3.16
C TYR A 168 -1.09 -14.47 3.74
N ALA A 169 -1.55 -15.71 3.56
CA ALA A 169 -0.80 -16.91 3.89
C ALA A 169 -1.05 -17.99 2.83
N GLU A 170 0.00 -18.67 2.41
CA GLU A 170 -0.06 -19.70 1.37
C GLU A 170 0.73 -20.95 1.78
N GLU A 171 0.11 -22.12 1.66
CA GLU A 171 0.73 -23.43 1.83
C GLU A 171 1.55 -23.81 0.58
N ALA A 172 2.57 -24.64 0.74
CA ALA A 172 3.37 -25.14 -0.37
C ALA A 172 2.55 -26.02 -1.33
N GLY A 173 2.94 -25.99 -2.62
CA GLY A 173 2.35 -26.81 -3.70
C GLY A 173 1.30 -26.09 -4.52
N ASP A 174 1.06 -26.56 -5.75
CA ASP A 174 0.19 -25.91 -6.73
C ASP A 174 -1.28 -25.82 -6.30
N ASN A 175 -1.73 -26.68 -5.44
CA ASN A 175 -3.07 -26.70 -4.84
C ASN A 175 -3.04 -26.35 -3.34
N GLY A 176 -1.95 -25.71 -2.87
CA GLY A 176 -1.81 -25.30 -1.48
C GLY A 176 -2.98 -24.41 -1.04
N ARG A 177 -3.34 -24.53 0.24
CA ARG A 177 -4.38 -23.68 0.85
C ARG A 177 -3.89 -22.26 0.90
N ARG A 178 -4.84 -21.33 0.79
CA ARG A 178 -4.60 -19.88 0.86
C ARG A 178 -5.57 -19.26 1.85
N ALA A 179 -5.13 -18.20 2.49
CA ALA A 179 -5.97 -17.36 3.33
C ALA A 179 -5.62 -15.91 3.09
N THR A 180 -6.65 -15.08 2.87
CA THR A 180 -6.51 -13.64 2.69
C THR A 180 -7.35 -12.92 3.74
N PHE A 181 -6.80 -11.87 4.31
CA PHE A 181 -7.42 -11.05 5.35
C PHE A 181 -7.37 -9.60 4.91
N ILE A 182 -8.52 -8.96 4.75
CA ILE A 182 -8.62 -7.57 4.29
C ILE A 182 -9.24 -6.73 5.41
N ARG A 183 -8.49 -5.73 5.88
CA ARG A 183 -8.92 -4.82 6.92
C ARG A 183 -8.73 -3.38 6.49
N ILE A 184 -9.77 -2.57 6.67
CA ILE A 184 -9.72 -1.13 6.40
C ILE A 184 -9.75 -0.39 7.73
N PHE A 185 -8.80 0.53 7.89
CA PHE A 185 -8.66 1.36 9.08
C PHE A 185 -8.86 2.83 8.74
N ARG A 186 -9.40 3.59 9.68
CA ARG A 186 -9.21 5.04 9.71
C ARG A 186 -7.87 5.31 10.40
N THR A 187 -6.96 5.95 9.68
CA THR A 187 -5.58 6.19 10.11
C THR A 187 -5.36 7.69 10.25
N SER A 188 -4.69 8.11 11.33
CA SER A 188 -4.34 9.52 11.59
C SER A 188 -2.85 9.67 11.86
N LEU A 189 -2.25 10.70 11.24
CA LEU A 189 -0.87 11.10 11.48
C LEU A 189 -0.70 11.94 12.76
N ASP A 190 -1.79 12.37 13.39
CA ASP A 190 -1.74 13.29 14.53
C ASP A 190 -0.98 12.68 15.72
N GLY A 191 0.11 13.36 16.09
CA GLY A 191 0.98 12.94 17.17
C GLY A 191 1.95 11.81 16.80
N ALA A 192 1.95 11.33 15.55
CA ALA A 192 2.93 10.36 15.07
C ALA A 192 4.33 10.99 14.98
N THR A 193 5.35 10.18 15.24
CA THR A 193 6.76 10.63 15.15
C THR A 193 7.18 10.75 13.70
N ASP A 194 7.69 11.91 13.30
CA ASP A 194 8.41 12.04 12.03
C ASP A 194 9.75 11.29 12.12
N ILE A 195 9.91 10.28 11.29
CA ILE A 195 11.10 9.42 11.20
C ILE A 195 11.94 9.69 9.94
N SER A 196 11.67 10.77 9.23
CA SER A 196 12.36 11.10 7.97
C SER A 196 13.89 11.26 8.11
N ALA A 197 14.36 11.67 9.30
CA ALA A 197 15.80 11.74 9.60
C ALA A 197 16.45 10.41 10.02
N MET A 198 15.68 9.31 10.05
CA MET A 198 16.13 8.00 10.55
C MET A 198 16.35 7.02 9.42
N ASP A 199 17.58 6.57 9.21
CA ASP A 199 17.89 5.53 8.23
C ASP A 199 17.32 4.17 8.63
N SER A 200 17.27 3.89 9.95
CA SER A 200 16.63 2.69 10.51
C SER A 200 15.86 3.01 11.79
N ILE A 201 14.71 2.36 11.95
CA ILE A 201 13.89 2.41 13.17
C ILE A 201 13.99 1.13 14.00
N ARG A 202 14.84 0.18 13.61
CA ARG A 202 15.03 -1.09 14.33
C ARG A 202 15.41 -0.85 15.79
N GLY A 203 14.71 -1.51 16.71
CA GLY A 203 14.97 -1.44 18.15
C GLY A 203 14.62 -0.10 18.83
N ARG A 204 13.98 0.83 18.12
CA ARG A 204 13.54 2.10 18.72
C ARG A 204 12.17 1.94 19.36
N SER A 205 12.11 2.04 20.68
CA SER A 205 10.88 1.86 21.46
C SER A 205 10.08 3.15 21.74
N ASN A 206 10.67 4.32 21.47
CA ASN A 206 10.08 5.62 21.79
C ASN A 206 9.36 6.30 20.63
N LEU A 207 9.20 5.60 19.50
CA LEU A 207 8.47 6.12 18.35
C LEU A 207 6.97 6.01 18.58
N LYS A 208 6.25 7.06 18.26
CA LYS A 208 4.79 7.06 18.23
C LYS A 208 4.35 6.74 16.80
N PRO A 209 3.75 5.57 16.55
CA PRO A 209 3.24 5.24 15.23
C PRO A 209 1.99 6.06 14.91
N VAL A 210 1.54 6.02 13.66
CA VAL A 210 0.22 6.49 13.26
C VAL A 210 -0.86 5.76 14.06
N ARG A 211 -1.96 6.45 14.37
CA ARG A 211 -3.10 5.84 15.05
C ARG A 211 -4.01 5.18 14.03
N LYS A 212 -4.39 3.93 14.29
CA LYS A 212 -5.30 3.14 13.47
C LYS A 212 -6.56 2.78 14.25
N HIS A 213 -7.71 2.93 13.61
CA HIS A 213 -8.99 2.48 14.11
C HIS A 213 -9.68 1.61 13.07
N LEU A 214 -9.98 0.35 13.41
CA LEU A 214 -10.62 -0.59 12.48
C LEU A 214 -12.01 -0.09 12.08
N VAL A 215 -12.25 0.03 10.78
CA VAL A 215 -13.53 0.44 10.19
C VAL A 215 -14.25 -0.75 9.58
N LEU A 216 -13.51 -1.63 8.90
CA LEU A 216 -14.08 -2.78 8.21
C LEU A 216 -13.08 -3.96 8.28
N ASP A 217 -13.57 -5.11 8.73
CA ASP A 217 -12.92 -6.41 8.52
C ASP A 217 -13.74 -7.17 7.50
N LEU A 218 -13.23 -7.30 6.27
CA LEU A 218 -13.97 -7.92 5.17
C LEU A 218 -14.27 -9.40 5.44
N ASN A 219 -13.42 -10.08 6.20
CA ASN A 219 -13.62 -11.47 6.60
C ASN A 219 -14.82 -11.64 7.56
N ALA A 220 -15.24 -10.57 8.25
CA ALA A 220 -16.38 -10.57 9.15
C ALA A 220 -17.70 -10.18 8.48
N VAL A 221 -17.69 -9.70 7.23
CA VAL A 221 -18.90 -9.28 6.49
C VAL A 221 -19.72 -10.50 6.07
N LYS A 222 -20.95 -10.61 6.56
CA LYS A 222 -21.84 -11.74 6.28
C LYS A 222 -22.55 -11.65 4.93
N GLU A 223 -22.68 -10.46 4.41
CA GLU A 223 -23.44 -10.14 3.18
C GLU A 223 -22.59 -10.26 1.90
N LEU A 224 -21.33 -10.68 2.01
CA LEU A 224 -20.49 -10.92 0.85
C LEU A 224 -21.10 -12.00 -0.07
N PRO A 225 -20.89 -11.91 -1.40
CA PRO A 225 -21.28 -12.96 -2.34
C PRO A 225 -20.79 -14.34 -1.87
N PRO A 226 -21.60 -15.40 -2.05
CA PRO A 226 -21.23 -16.76 -1.64
C PRO A 226 -19.87 -17.21 -2.19
N GLU A 227 -19.54 -16.80 -3.41
CA GLU A 227 -18.30 -17.11 -4.11
C GLU A 227 -17.07 -16.55 -3.37
N LEU A 228 -17.20 -15.35 -2.79
CA LEU A 228 -16.16 -14.73 -1.96
C LEU A 228 -16.05 -15.33 -0.56
N ARG A 229 -17.09 -16.06 -0.09
CA ARG A 229 -17.07 -16.68 1.25
C ARG A 229 -16.50 -18.09 1.23
N VAL A 230 -16.62 -18.79 0.13
CA VAL A 230 -16.20 -20.21 -0.01
C VAL A 230 -14.72 -20.32 -0.33
N ALA A 231 -14.21 -19.39 -1.11
CA ALA A 231 -12.77 -19.23 -1.36
C ALA A 231 -12.14 -18.28 -0.32
N ALA A 232 -10.82 -18.27 -0.24
CA ALA A 232 -10.15 -17.13 0.38
C ALA A 232 -10.58 -15.84 -0.34
N LEU A 233 -10.68 -14.73 0.38
CA LEU A 233 -10.89 -13.43 -0.26
C LEU A 233 -9.82 -13.23 -1.34
N ASP A 234 -10.22 -12.63 -2.46
CA ASP A 234 -9.28 -12.26 -3.51
C ASP A 234 -8.37 -11.11 -3.07
N ASN A 235 -7.43 -10.77 -3.92
CA ASN A 235 -6.36 -9.82 -3.70
C ASN A 235 -6.88 -8.36 -3.75
N PHE A 236 -7.65 -7.92 -2.74
CA PHE A 236 -8.14 -6.54 -2.67
C PHE A 236 -6.99 -5.59 -2.35
N GLU A 237 -6.74 -4.65 -3.27
CA GLU A 237 -5.60 -3.73 -3.24
C GLU A 237 -5.97 -2.30 -3.62
N GLY A 238 -7.12 -2.07 -4.25
CA GLY A 238 -7.52 -0.74 -4.67
C GLY A 238 -8.75 -0.23 -3.91
N MET A 239 -8.77 1.10 -3.65
CA MET A 239 -9.84 1.75 -2.90
C MET A 239 -10.06 3.18 -3.39
N CYS A 240 -11.33 3.56 -3.63
CA CYS A 240 -11.70 4.94 -3.91
C CYS A 240 -13.08 5.27 -3.37
N PHE A 241 -13.40 6.57 -3.28
CA PHE A 241 -14.78 6.96 -3.08
C PHE A 241 -15.61 6.64 -4.32
N GLY A 242 -16.72 5.96 -4.09
CA GLY A 242 -17.71 5.69 -5.13
C GLY A 242 -18.72 6.84 -5.28
N PRO A 243 -19.79 6.64 -6.07
CA PRO A 243 -20.82 7.62 -6.27
C PRO A 243 -21.55 7.97 -4.99
N THR A 244 -22.00 9.22 -4.86
CA THR A 244 -22.95 9.62 -3.82
C THR A 244 -24.33 9.04 -4.17
N LEU A 245 -24.96 8.34 -3.22
CA LEU A 245 -26.30 7.79 -3.39
C LEU A 245 -27.39 8.88 -3.40
N ALA A 246 -28.59 8.52 -3.86
CA ALA A 246 -29.71 9.46 -3.97
C ALA A 246 -30.11 10.11 -2.63
N ASP A 247 -29.84 9.44 -1.51
CA ASP A 247 -30.09 9.97 -0.17
C ASP A 247 -28.93 10.80 0.41
N GLY A 248 -27.89 11.10 -0.40
CA GLY A 248 -26.71 11.85 0.01
C GLY A 248 -25.64 11.02 0.71
N SER A 249 -25.83 9.73 0.92
CA SER A 249 -24.82 8.87 1.53
C SER A 249 -23.60 8.72 0.61
N ARG A 250 -22.40 8.82 1.15
CA ARG A 250 -21.16 8.49 0.44
C ARG A 250 -20.97 6.99 0.34
N THR A 251 -20.22 6.58 -0.65
CA THR A 251 -19.85 5.17 -0.80
C THR A 251 -18.33 5.00 -0.91
N LEU A 252 -17.88 3.81 -0.54
CA LEU A 252 -16.51 3.34 -0.71
C LEU A 252 -16.54 2.17 -1.69
N LEU A 253 -15.78 2.28 -2.76
CA LEU A 253 -15.54 1.20 -3.72
C LEU A 253 -14.18 0.58 -3.42
N ILE A 254 -14.12 -0.75 -3.32
CA ILE A 254 -12.87 -1.50 -3.27
C ILE A 254 -12.80 -2.48 -4.44
N VAL A 255 -11.61 -2.75 -4.91
CA VAL A 255 -11.37 -3.63 -6.06
C VAL A 255 -10.27 -4.63 -5.74
N SER A 256 -10.43 -5.86 -6.23
CA SER A 256 -9.37 -6.88 -6.20
C SER A 256 -8.67 -6.99 -7.55
N ASP A 257 -7.35 -7.25 -7.49
CA ASP A 257 -6.57 -7.68 -8.64
C ASP A 257 -6.68 -9.20 -8.82
N ASP A 258 -6.82 -9.66 -10.05
CA ASP A 258 -6.86 -11.08 -10.40
C ASP A 258 -5.46 -11.66 -10.71
N ASN A 259 -4.41 -10.84 -10.67
CA ASN A 259 -3.03 -11.24 -10.96
C ASN A 259 -2.88 -12.00 -12.29
N PHE A 260 -3.77 -11.76 -13.26
CA PHE A 260 -3.88 -12.57 -14.49
C PHE A 260 -3.97 -14.07 -14.21
N SER A 261 -4.46 -14.46 -13.04
CA SER A 261 -4.56 -15.84 -12.56
C SER A 261 -5.95 -16.41 -12.87
N PRO A 262 -6.08 -17.61 -13.48
CA PRO A 262 -7.39 -18.23 -13.69
C PRO A 262 -8.10 -18.63 -12.37
N ARG A 263 -7.43 -18.49 -11.24
CA ARG A 263 -7.95 -18.82 -9.90
C ARG A 263 -8.42 -17.59 -9.13
N GLN A 264 -8.13 -16.38 -9.60
CA GLN A 264 -8.52 -15.11 -8.99
C GLN A 264 -9.49 -14.36 -9.90
N ARG A 265 -10.17 -13.37 -9.36
CA ARG A 265 -11.14 -12.55 -10.08
C ARG A 265 -11.04 -11.10 -9.67
N THR A 266 -11.29 -10.21 -10.61
CA THR A 266 -11.47 -8.80 -10.32
C THR A 266 -12.89 -8.58 -9.78
N TRP A 267 -12.98 -8.31 -8.49
CA TRP A 267 -14.22 -7.99 -7.78
C TRP A 267 -14.32 -6.49 -7.55
N PHE A 268 -15.52 -5.96 -7.68
CA PHE A 268 -15.85 -4.59 -7.26
C PHE A 268 -16.88 -4.68 -6.15
N LEU A 269 -16.53 -4.22 -4.94
CA LEU A 269 -17.44 -4.16 -3.80
C LEU A 269 -17.72 -2.71 -3.43
N LEU A 270 -19.00 -2.35 -3.39
CA LEU A 270 -19.46 -1.01 -3.05
C LEU A 270 -20.09 -1.02 -1.66
N PHE A 271 -19.53 -0.25 -0.75
CA PHE A 271 -20.03 -0.08 0.62
C PHE A 271 -20.65 1.29 0.80
N ARG A 272 -21.79 1.34 1.49
CA ARG A 272 -22.36 2.59 1.98
C ARG A 272 -21.59 3.02 3.23
N ILE A 273 -21.15 4.27 3.28
CA ILE A 273 -20.54 4.86 4.48
C ILE A 273 -21.69 5.35 5.37
N VAL A 274 -21.84 4.73 6.53
CA VAL A 274 -22.77 5.17 7.58
C VAL A 274 -22.00 5.96 8.63
N ARG A 275 -22.63 7.02 9.17
CA ARG A 275 -22.06 7.88 10.22
C ARG A 275 -22.30 7.27 11.60
#